data_ec4ae1a0c45e86665e945a4e3eaefb7d
#
_entry.id   ec4ae1a0c45e86665e945a4e3eaefb7d
#
_cell.length_a   1.000
_cell.length_b   1.000
_cell.length_c   1.000
_cell.angle_alpha   90.00
_cell.angle_beta   90.00
_cell.angle_gamma   90.00
#
_symmetry.space_group_name_H-M   'P 1'
#
loop_
_entity.id
_entity.type
_entity.pdbx_description
1 polymer ?
#
loop_
_entity_poly.entity_id
_entity_poly.type
_entity_poly.pdbx_seq_one_letter_code
_entity_poly.pdbx_strand_id
1 'polypeptide(L)'
;MRYDLQERLNSVILSVGDIIIDTFSGYTGMLVRRNHHIDMMDDDMYFWEIKWMTNIAREDLKPNQTRIRLGDILEEEGIKLSIVVGAMEWHSINGGTFEL
;
A
#
# COMPACT_ATOMS: atom_id res chain seq x y z
N MET A 1 3.72 21.65 8.07
CA MET A 1 2.40 22.30 8.08
C MET A 1 1.33 21.27 7.88
N ARG A 2 0.22 21.41 8.62
CA ARG A 2 -0.82 20.39 8.54
C ARG A 2 -1.51 20.32 7.20
N TYR A 3 -1.81 21.48 6.64
CA TYR A 3 -2.44 21.50 5.32
C TYR A 3 -1.50 20.93 4.26
N ASP A 4 -0.21 21.04 4.47
CA ASP A 4 0.77 20.49 3.56
C ASP A 4 0.71 18.95 3.58
N LEU A 5 0.56 18.36 4.74
CA LEU A 5 0.39 16.92 4.86
C LEU A 5 -0.88 16.46 4.16
N GLN A 6 -1.98 17.19 4.34
CA GLN A 6 -3.24 16.84 3.70
C GLN A 6 -3.12 16.92 2.18
N GLU A 7 -2.43 17.93 1.68
CA GLU A 7 -2.20 18.06 0.24
C GLU A 7 -1.38 16.90 -0.30
N ARG A 8 -0.38 16.47 0.44
CA ARG A 8 0.43 15.33 0.05
C ARG A 8 -0.39 14.05 0.04
N LEU A 9 -1.21 13.85 1.06
CA LEU A 9 -2.10 12.69 1.10
C LEU A 9 -3.04 12.70 -0.11
N ASN A 10 -3.58 13.85 -0.44
CA ASN A 10 -4.50 13.98 -1.57
C ASN A 10 -3.81 13.75 -2.92
N SER A 11 -2.51 13.92 -2.99
CA SER A 11 -1.78 13.71 -4.23
C SER A 11 -1.49 12.24 -4.51
N VAL A 12 -1.67 11.37 -3.52
CA VAL A 12 -1.46 9.94 -3.69
C VAL A 12 -2.78 9.32 -4.16
N ILE A 13 -2.82 8.97 -5.43
CA ILE A 13 -4.01 8.38 -6.05
C ILE A 13 -3.66 6.94 -6.42
N LEU A 14 -4.12 6.02 -5.57
CA LEU A 14 -3.83 4.60 -5.73
C LEU A 14 -4.72 3.98 -6.80
N SER A 15 -4.15 3.08 -7.56
CA SER A 15 -4.85 2.39 -8.64
C SER A 15 -4.52 0.90 -8.62
N VAL A 16 -5.44 0.10 -9.14
CA VAL A 16 -5.20 -1.33 -9.32
C VAL A 16 -3.96 -1.51 -10.19
N GLY A 17 -3.06 -2.35 -9.75
CA GLY A 17 -1.80 -2.61 -10.45
C GLY A 17 -0.62 -1.83 -9.91
N ASP A 18 -0.86 -0.85 -9.04
CA ASP A 18 0.23 -0.11 -8.42
C ASP A 18 1.04 -1.02 -7.52
N ILE A 19 2.34 -0.72 -7.44
CA ILE A 19 3.26 -1.47 -6.60
C ILE A 19 3.58 -0.65 -5.36
N ILE A 20 3.57 -1.30 -4.23
CA ILE A 20 4.02 -0.69 -2.98
C ILE A 20 5.13 -1.54 -2.38
N ILE A 21 6.08 -0.88 -1.75
CA ILE A 21 7.23 -1.55 -1.15
C ILE A 21 7.37 -1.05 0.28
N ASP A 22 7.35 -1.98 1.23
CA ASP A 22 7.60 -1.65 2.63
C ASP A 22 9.09 -1.39 2.78
N THR A 23 9.45 -0.17 3.19
CA THR A 23 10.86 0.22 3.24
C THR A 23 11.63 -0.49 4.34
N PHE A 24 10.95 -0.96 5.37
CA PHE A 24 11.62 -1.67 6.47
C PHE A 24 11.91 -3.12 6.12
N SER A 25 10.96 -3.80 5.54
CA SER A 25 11.10 -5.23 5.26
C SER A 25 11.54 -5.50 3.84
N GLY A 26 11.33 -4.55 2.94
CA GLY A 26 11.55 -4.76 1.52
C GLY A 26 10.44 -5.56 0.86
N TYR A 27 9.38 -5.86 1.59
CA TYR A 27 8.27 -6.61 1.01
C TYR A 27 7.58 -5.77 -0.06
N THR A 28 7.38 -6.40 -1.19
CA THR A 28 6.78 -5.76 -2.35
C THR A 28 5.40 -6.34 -2.57
N GLY A 29 4.44 -5.46 -2.77
CA GLY A 29 3.06 -5.88 -3.00
C GLY A 29 2.45 -5.14 -4.17
N MET A 30 1.39 -5.70 -4.69
CA MET A 30 0.62 -5.09 -5.76
C MET A 30 -0.81 -4.88 -5.29
N LEU A 31 -1.35 -3.71 -5.55
CA LEU A 31 -2.75 -3.41 -5.26
C LEU A 31 -3.62 -4.12 -6.29
N VAL A 32 -4.45 -5.04 -5.85
CA VAL A 32 -5.22 -5.87 -6.77
C VAL A 32 -6.71 -5.55 -6.77
N ARG A 33 -7.22 -4.99 -5.68
CA ARG A 33 -8.64 -4.65 -5.60
C ARG A 33 -8.87 -3.58 -4.56
N ARG A 34 -9.74 -2.64 -4.89
CA ARG A 34 -10.19 -1.62 -3.94
C ARG A 34 -11.58 -2.00 -3.46
N ASN A 35 -11.73 -2.10 -2.16
CA ASN A 35 -13.01 -2.44 -1.53
C ASN A 35 -13.59 -1.23 -0.82
N HIS A 36 -14.87 -1.04 -0.98
CA HIS A 36 -15.58 0.05 -0.34
C HIS A 36 -16.45 -0.51 0.79
N HIS A 37 -16.33 0.10 1.95
CA HIS A 37 -17.14 -0.26 3.10
C HIS A 37 -17.79 1.00 3.65
N ILE A 38 -18.99 0.83 4.17
CA ILE A 38 -19.67 1.88 4.89
C ILE A 38 -19.74 1.43 6.33
N ASP A 39 -19.16 2.22 7.24
CA ASP A 39 -19.15 1.83 8.64
C ASP A 39 -20.48 2.19 9.32
N MET A 40 -20.55 1.94 10.63
CA MET A 40 -21.77 2.18 11.39
C MET A 40 -22.13 3.65 11.50
N MET A 41 -21.20 4.54 11.21
CA MET A 41 -21.41 5.99 11.23
C MET A 41 -21.69 6.54 9.83
N ASP A 42 -21.96 5.68 8.87
CA ASP A 42 -22.18 6.01 7.47
C ASP A 42 -20.97 6.67 6.80
N ASP A 43 -19.79 6.47 7.34
CA ASP A 43 -18.56 6.95 6.73
C ASP A 43 -18.09 5.98 5.67
N ASP A 44 -17.70 6.51 4.52
CA ASP A 44 -17.11 5.71 3.46
C ASP A 44 -15.68 5.35 3.84
N MET A 45 -15.38 4.08 3.81
CA MET A 45 -14.03 3.59 4.06
C MET A 45 -13.59 2.76 2.87
N TYR A 46 -12.34 2.93 2.48
CA TYR A 46 -11.78 2.20 1.37
C TYR A 46 -10.62 1.37 1.85
N PHE A 47 -10.55 0.16 1.38
CA PHE A 47 -9.50 -0.80 1.70
C PHE A 47 -8.92 -1.36 0.43
N TRP A 48 -7.65 -1.66 0.47
CA TRP A 48 -6.97 -2.27 -0.66
C TRP A 48 -6.58 -3.69 -0.34
N GLU A 49 -6.93 -4.58 -1.22
CA GLU A 49 -6.50 -5.96 -1.20
C GLU A 49 -5.13 -6.01 -1.86
N ILE A 50 -4.15 -6.59 -1.18
CA ILE A 50 -2.78 -6.57 -1.63
C ILE A 50 -2.29 -7.98 -1.84
N LYS A 51 -1.70 -8.21 -3.00
CA LYS A 51 -0.99 -9.44 -3.27
C LYS A 51 0.48 -9.18 -3.00
N TRP A 52 0.98 -9.72 -1.92
CA TRP A 52 2.38 -9.54 -1.56
C TRP A 52 3.24 -10.47 -2.39
N MET A 53 4.13 -9.87 -3.13
CA MET A 53 5.13 -10.59 -3.90
C MET A 53 6.44 -10.47 -3.14
N THR A 54 6.45 -11.05 -1.95
CA THR A 54 7.62 -11.00 -1.09
C THR A 54 8.84 -11.42 -1.88
N ASN A 55 9.94 -10.78 -1.60
CA ASN A 55 11.19 -11.19 -2.21
C ASN A 55 11.49 -12.64 -1.87
N ILE A 56 11.19 -13.50 -2.79
CA ILE A 56 11.32 -14.93 -2.60
C ILE A 56 12.77 -15.37 -2.56
N ALA A 57 13.67 -14.50 -2.92
CA ALA A 57 15.08 -14.81 -2.85
C ALA A 57 15.66 -14.62 -1.46
N ARG A 58 14.86 -14.21 -0.50
CA ARG A 58 15.37 -14.06 0.86
C ARG A 58 15.63 -15.41 1.48
N GLU A 59 16.88 -15.62 1.79
CA GLU A 59 17.32 -16.91 2.31
C GLU A 59 16.95 -17.10 3.79
N ASP A 60 16.72 -15.99 4.47
CA ASP A 60 16.35 -16.02 5.88
C ASP A 60 14.91 -16.46 6.13
N LEU A 61 14.12 -16.61 5.08
CA LEU A 61 12.76 -17.08 5.21
C LEU A 61 12.73 -18.60 5.31
N LYS A 62 11.97 -19.08 6.25
CA LYS A 62 11.81 -20.52 6.42
C LYS A 62 10.98 -21.09 5.28
N PRO A 63 11.22 -22.35 4.90
CA PRO A 63 10.50 -22.94 3.77
C PRO A 63 8.99 -22.94 3.90
N ASN A 64 8.49 -23.01 5.14
CA ASN A 64 7.05 -23.05 5.39
C ASN A 64 6.43 -21.66 5.51
N GLN A 65 7.23 -20.61 5.42
CA GLN A 65 6.68 -19.25 5.48
C GLN A 65 6.11 -18.88 4.13
N THR A 66 4.95 -18.28 4.17
CA THR A 66 4.30 -17.81 2.96
C THR A 66 5.04 -16.60 2.43
N ARG A 67 5.48 -16.68 1.21
CA ARG A 67 6.15 -15.57 0.55
C ARG A 67 5.20 -14.69 -0.23
N ILE A 68 4.03 -15.21 -0.47
CA ILE A 68 2.97 -14.46 -1.12
C ILE A 68 1.81 -14.45 -0.16
N ARG A 69 1.51 -13.28 0.31
CA ARG A 69 0.37 -13.10 1.19
C ARG A 69 -0.79 -12.63 0.35
N LEU A 70 -1.69 -13.53 0.10
CA LEU A 70 -2.91 -13.20 -0.62
C LEU A 70 -3.93 -12.72 0.36
N GLY A 71 -4.64 -11.68 -0.03
CA GLY A 71 -5.76 -11.22 0.77
C GLY A 71 -5.42 -10.33 1.95
N ASP A 72 -4.19 -9.87 2.05
CA ASP A 72 -3.92 -8.81 3.01
C ASP A 72 -4.73 -7.59 2.63
N ILE A 73 -5.39 -7.01 3.60
CA ILE A 73 -6.26 -5.88 3.36
C ILE A 73 -5.78 -4.73 4.23
N LEU A 74 -5.46 -3.62 3.58
CA LEU A 74 -5.01 -2.42 4.27
C LEU A 74 -5.91 -1.25 3.94
N GLU A 75 -6.12 -0.42 4.94
CA GLU A 75 -6.90 0.79 4.76
C GLU A 75 -6.20 1.76 3.82
N GLU A 76 -6.94 2.34 2.91
CA GLU A 76 -6.40 3.24 1.90
C GLU A 76 -5.67 4.44 2.52
N GLU A 77 -6.26 5.06 3.52
CA GLU A 77 -5.64 6.21 4.16
C GLU A 77 -4.35 5.84 4.87
N GLY A 78 -4.29 4.63 5.44
CA GLY A 78 -3.06 4.13 6.04
C GLY A 78 -1.95 3.93 5.03
N ILE A 79 -2.29 3.42 3.85
CA ILE A 79 -1.31 3.26 2.78
C ILE A 79 -0.80 4.63 2.32
N LYS A 80 -1.70 5.58 2.11
CA LYS A 80 -1.32 6.93 1.69
C LYS A 80 -0.40 7.58 2.71
N LEU A 81 -0.73 7.47 3.98
CA LEU A 81 0.10 8.04 5.03
C LEU A 81 1.48 7.40 5.04
N SER A 82 1.55 6.09 4.91
CA SER A 82 2.81 5.37 4.86
C SER A 82 3.68 5.83 3.69
N ILE A 83 3.07 6.10 2.55
CA ILE A 83 3.80 6.61 1.39
C ILE A 83 4.34 8.01 1.67
N VAL A 84 3.51 8.87 2.22
CA VAL A 84 3.89 10.27 2.46
C VAL A 84 5.02 10.37 3.47
N VAL A 85 5.02 9.53 4.50
CA VAL A 85 6.07 9.59 5.52
C VAL A 85 7.28 8.73 5.18
N GLY A 86 7.29 8.08 4.04
CA GLY A 86 8.45 7.31 3.60
C GLY A 86 8.53 5.88 4.12
N ALA A 87 7.49 5.41 4.79
CA ALA A 87 7.44 4.02 5.26
C ALA A 87 7.13 3.04 4.13
N MET A 88 6.58 3.53 3.04
CA MET A 88 6.33 2.76 1.83
C MET A 88 6.77 3.55 0.62
N GLU A 89 7.32 2.84 -0.37
CA GLU A 89 7.50 3.39 -1.70
C GLU A 89 6.28 3.03 -2.53
N TRP A 90 5.93 3.90 -3.44
CA TRP A 90 4.78 3.71 -4.31
C TRP A 90 5.20 3.92 -5.75
N HIS A 91 4.91 2.93 -6.58
CA HIS A 91 5.19 2.98 -8.02
C HIS A 91 3.86 2.85 -8.74
N SER A 92 3.40 3.96 -9.29
CA SER A 92 2.13 3.99 -9.98
C SER A 92 2.22 3.29 -11.31
N ILE A 93 1.21 2.48 -11.63
CA ILE A 93 1.13 1.85 -12.93
C ILE A 93 0.98 2.88 -14.05
N ASN A 94 0.55 4.08 -13.70
CA ASN A 94 0.40 5.17 -14.66
C ASN A 94 1.69 5.96 -14.86
N GLY A 95 2.79 5.45 -14.33
CA GLY A 95 4.10 6.00 -14.60
C GLY A 95 4.58 7.10 -13.66
N GLY A 96 3.77 7.45 -12.68
CA GLY A 96 4.17 8.43 -11.70
C GLY A 96 4.75 7.79 -10.46
N THR A 97 5.54 8.55 -9.72
CA THR A 97 6.00 8.16 -8.39
C THR A 97 5.81 9.35 -7.47
N PHE A 98 5.61 9.05 -6.20
CA PHE A 98 5.48 10.10 -5.20
C PHE A 98 6.87 10.48 -4.69
N GLU A 99 7.18 11.76 -4.71
CA GLU A 99 8.44 12.27 -4.18
C GLU A 99 8.18 13.03 -2.89
N LEU A 100 8.96 12.67 -1.89
CA LEU A 100 8.86 13.32 -0.58
C LEU A 100 9.43 14.73 -0.60
#